data_540bdfa7bef39db30a873449963f82cc
#
_entry.id   540bdfa7bef39db30a873449963f82cc
#
_cell.length_a   1.000
_cell.length_b   1.000
_cell.length_c   1.000
_cell.angle_alpha   90.00
_cell.angle_beta   90.00
_cell.angle_gamma   90.00
#
_symmetry.space_group_name_H-M   'P 1'
#
loop_
_entity.id
_entity.type
_entity.pdbx_description
1 polymer ?
#
loop_
_entity_poly.entity_id
_entity_poly.type
_entity_poly.pdbx_seq_one_letter_code
_entity_poly.pdbx_strand_id
1 'polypeptide(L)'
;MTAGRPRRPGVTAVRARATFDDLRRSSSRGRSGPLSVSYVARPEWERSQVAYAVGRKVGNAVQRNRLRRRLRAIMAGCAADLPVGAYVVRSSEGGPALEFDELKVAMSRALDKATSRSPERMGR
;
A
#
# COMPACT_ATOMS: atom_id res chain seq x y z
N MET A 1 -18.64 21.57 7.05
CA MET A 1 -18.36 21.17 6.95
C MET A 1 -17.60 20.99 6.72
N THR A 2 -17.21 21.01 6.74
CA THR A 2 -16.63 20.71 6.40
C THR A 2 -16.32 19.89 6.34
N ALA A 3 -16.38 19.96 7.16
CA ALA A 3 -16.26 18.73 7.26
C ALA A 3 -16.56 18.15 6.14
N GLY A 4 -17.23 18.59 5.86
CA GLY A 4 -17.63 18.06 4.83
C GLY A 4 -16.81 17.87 3.74
N ARG A 5 -15.80 18.41 3.68
CA ARG A 5 -15.09 18.30 2.69
C ARG A 5 -14.72 16.98 2.54
N PRO A 6 -15.02 16.36 1.60
CA PRO A 6 -14.75 15.04 1.41
C PRO A 6 -13.35 14.93 1.20
N ARG A 7 -12.86 13.99 1.69
CA ARG A 7 -11.65 13.75 1.51
C ARG A 7 -11.48 13.33 0.20
N ARG A 8 -10.53 13.65 -0.51
CA ARG A 8 -10.34 13.25 -1.74
C ARG A 8 -10.08 11.90 -1.65
N PRO A 9 -10.60 11.16 -2.37
CA PRO A 9 -10.52 9.81 -2.26
C PRO A 9 -9.20 9.45 -2.58
N GLY A 10 -8.83 8.52 -2.10
CA GLY A 10 -7.73 7.91 -2.51
C GLY A 10 -6.42 8.48 -2.23
N VAL A 11 -5.52 8.12 -3.02
CA VAL A 11 -4.13 8.38 -2.79
C VAL A 11 -3.49 8.89 -4.05
N THR A 12 -2.29 9.41 -3.92
CA THR A 12 -1.55 9.84 -5.08
C THR A 12 -0.34 8.93 -5.25
N ALA A 13 0.36 9.07 -6.34
CA ALA A 13 1.52 8.24 -6.61
C ALA A 13 2.75 8.78 -5.90
N VAL A 14 3.64 7.86 -5.50
CA VAL A 14 4.91 8.26 -4.94
C VAL A 14 5.76 8.77 -6.09
N ARG A 15 6.32 9.95 -5.97
CA ARG A 15 7.17 10.52 -7.01
C ARG A 15 8.59 10.81 -6.60
N ALA A 16 8.78 11.22 -5.37
CA ALA A 16 10.09 11.65 -4.94
C ALA A 16 11.00 10.46 -4.68
N ARG A 17 12.21 10.56 -5.18
CA ARG A 17 13.19 9.53 -4.94
C ARG A 17 13.45 9.35 -3.45
N ALA A 18 13.49 10.45 -2.71
CA ALA A 18 13.72 10.36 -1.27
C ALA A 18 12.65 9.52 -0.58
N THR A 19 11.41 9.60 -1.06
CA THR A 19 10.35 8.81 -0.48
C THR A 19 10.57 7.33 -0.75
N PHE A 20 11.01 6.99 -1.96
CA PHE A 20 11.31 5.59 -2.26
C PHE A 20 12.47 5.09 -1.39
N ASP A 21 13.46 5.93 -1.16
CA ASP A 21 14.59 5.55 -0.33
C ASP A 21 14.15 5.30 1.10
N ASP A 22 13.28 6.17 1.62
CA ASP A 22 12.75 5.99 2.96
C ASP A 22 11.96 4.69 3.07
N LEU A 23 11.16 4.40 2.05
CA LEU A 23 10.40 3.16 2.04
C LEU A 23 11.30 1.94 2.02
N ARG A 24 12.40 2.03 1.29
CA ARG A 24 13.32 0.92 1.23
C ARG A 24 13.96 0.64 2.57
N ARG A 25 14.20 1.68 3.34
CA ARG A 25 14.82 1.53 4.64
C ARG A 25 13.84 1.31 5.78
N SER A 26 12.56 1.38 5.49
CA SER A 26 11.56 1.26 6.54
C SER A 26 11.53 -0.13 7.15
N SER A 27 11.36 -0.17 8.45
CA SER A 27 11.18 -1.43 9.14
C SER A 27 9.70 -1.74 9.32
N SER A 28 8.83 -0.80 8.93
CA SER A 28 7.39 -1.02 9.05
C SER A 28 6.89 -1.73 7.81
N ARG A 29 6.89 -3.04 7.89
CA ARG A 29 6.50 -3.88 6.76
C ARG A 29 5.54 -4.95 7.17
N GLY A 30 4.71 -5.37 6.25
CA GLY A 30 3.78 -6.45 6.48
C GLY A 30 3.65 -7.30 5.25
N ARG A 31 3.43 -8.58 5.44
CA ARG A 31 3.28 -9.50 4.35
C ARG A 31 2.09 -10.40 4.58
N SER A 32 1.35 -10.69 3.54
CA SER A 32 0.25 -11.64 3.61
C SER A 32 0.10 -12.26 2.23
N GLY A 33 0.25 -13.58 2.15
CA GLY A 33 0.21 -14.27 0.89
C GLY A 33 1.25 -13.70 -0.05
N PRO A 34 0.87 -13.42 -1.30
CA PRO A 34 1.82 -12.88 -2.26
C PRO A 34 2.07 -11.38 -2.12
N LEU A 35 1.35 -10.71 -1.23
CA LEU A 35 1.48 -9.27 -1.11
C LEU A 35 2.36 -8.87 0.05
N SER A 36 3.11 -7.79 -0.13
CA SER A 36 3.85 -7.20 0.97
C SER A 36 3.74 -5.69 0.86
N VAL A 37 3.78 -5.03 2.00
CA VAL A 37 3.61 -3.59 2.07
C VAL A 37 4.71 -3.00 2.93
N SER A 38 5.30 -1.90 2.49
CA SER A 38 6.22 -1.13 3.31
C SER A 38 5.56 0.22 3.56
N TYR A 39 5.79 0.81 4.71
CA TYR A 39 5.10 2.01 5.14
C TYR A 39 6.05 2.98 5.85
N VAL A 40 5.88 4.26 5.58
CA VAL A 40 6.60 5.31 6.28
C VAL A 40 5.59 6.38 6.66
N ALA A 41 5.49 6.72 7.93
CA ALA A 41 4.52 7.70 8.39
C ALA A 41 4.87 9.10 7.92
N ARG A 42 3.87 9.81 7.46
CA ARG A 42 4.03 11.22 7.05
C ARG A 42 2.75 11.95 7.43
N PRO A 43 2.55 12.15 8.72
CA PRO A 43 1.28 12.74 9.18
C PRO A 43 1.04 14.16 8.69
N GLU A 44 2.08 14.83 8.24
CA GLU A 44 1.94 16.19 7.74
C GLU A 44 1.38 16.25 6.32
N TRP A 45 1.31 15.12 5.64
CA TRP A 45 0.79 15.10 4.28
C TRP A 45 -0.75 15.12 4.30
N GLU A 46 -1.33 15.68 3.26
CA GLU A 46 -2.78 15.68 3.14
C GLU A 46 -3.32 14.35 2.69
N ARG A 47 -2.55 13.64 1.90
CA ARG A 47 -2.96 12.34 1.41
C ARG A 47 -1.81 11.42 1.36
N SER A 48 -2.11 10.14 1.46
CA SER A 48 -1.07 9.14 1.34
C SER A 48 -0.58 9.01 -0.09
N GLN A 49 0.64 8.56 -0.26
CA GLN A 49 1.19 8.28 -1.57
C GLN A 49 1.51 6.79 -1.61
N VAL A 50 1.19 6.17 -2.73
CA VAL A 50 1.35 4.73 -2.87
C VAL A 50 2.04 4.39 -4.17
N ALA A 51 2.99 3.46 -4.12
CA ALA A 51 3.60 2.92 -5.31
C ALA A 51 3.28 1.43 -5.37
N TYR A 52 3.12 0.91 -6.57
CA TYR A 52 2.82 -0.49 -6.76
C TYR A 52 3.96 -1.14 -7.53
N ALA A 53 4.68 -2.01 -6.87
CA ALA A 53 5.84 -2.67 -7.47
C ALA A 53 5.44 -4.06 -7.94
N VAL A 54 5.00 -4.16 -9.18
CA VAL A 54 4.60 -5.41 -9.78
C VAL A 54 5.52 -5.65 -10.95
N GLY A 55 6.55 -6.44 -10.72
CA GLY A 55 7.61 -6.63 -11.70
C GLY A 55 7.32 -7.73 -12.70
N ARG A 56 8.26 -7.93 -13.62
CA ARG A 56 8.08 -8.89 -14.68
C ARG A 56 7.89 -10.32 -14.22
N LYS A 57 8.46 -10.67 -13.11
CA LYS A 57 8.30 -12.02 -12.60
C LYS A 57 6.87 -12.34 -12.21
N VAL A 58 6.07 -11.31 -12.00
CA VAL A 58 4.71 -11.54 -11.56
C VAL A 58 3.84 -12.08 -12.69
N GLY A 59 4.16 -11.73 -13.93
CA GLY A 59 3.40 -12.22 -15.05
C GLY A 59 3.60 -11.34 -16.28
N ASN A 60 2.80 -11.59 -17.31
CA ASN A 60 2.92 -10.80 -18.53
C ASN A 60 2.28 -9.43 -18.29
N ALA A 61 2.37 -8.56 -19.30
CA ALA A 61 1.91 -7.18 -19.16
C ALA A 61 0.43 -7.10 -18.81
N VAL A 62 -0.39 -7.94 -19.41
CA VAL A 62 -1.81 -7.92 -19.16
C VAL A 62 -2.10 -8.29 -17.69
N GLN A 63 -1.43 -9.33 -17.22
CA GLN A 63 -1.62 -9.76 -15.83
C GLN A 63 -1.14 -8.72 -14.84
N ARG A 64 0.01 -8.10 -15.12
CA ARG A 64 0.53 -7.06 -14.24
C ARG A 64 -0.37 -5.85 -14.19
N ASN A 65 -0.88 -5.42 -15.34
CA ASN A 65 -1.76 -4.27 -15.38
C ASN A 65 -3.06 -4.53 -14.65
N ARG A 66 -3.59 -5.75 -14.82
CA ARG A 66 -4.82 -6.11 -14.14
C ARG A 66 -4.59 -6.09 -12.62
N LEU A 67 -3.48 -6.66 -12.19
CA LEU A 67 -3.19 -6.70 -10.77
C LEU A 67 -3.03 -5.29 -10.21
N ARG A 68 -2.31 -4.42 -10.91
CA ARG A 68 -2.18 -3.04 -10.45
C ARG A 68 -3.52 -2.35 -10.31
N ARG A 69 -4.40 -2.56 -11.28
CA ARG A 69 -5.73 -1.96 -11.22
C ARG A 69 -6.50 -2.44 -10.01
N ARG A 70 -6.43 -3.72 -9.74
CA ARG A 70 -7.12 -4.28 -8.60
C ARG A 70 -6.55 -3.77 -7.29
N LEU A 71 -5.24 -3.70 -7.20
CA LEU A 71 -4.59 -3.20 -5.98
C LEU A 71 -4.93 -1.73 -5.75
N ARG A 72 -4.99 -0.94 -6.82
CA ARG A 72 -5.37 0.46 -6.68
C ARG A 72 -6.79 0.59 -6.18
N ALA A 73 -7.69 -0.24 -6.69
CA ALA A 73 -9.09 -0.18 -6.26
C ALA A 73 -9.21 -0.54 -4.78
N ILE A 74 -8.48 -1.55 -4.35
CA ILE A 74 -8.52 -1.97 -2.96
C ILE A 74 -7.95 -0.87 -2.07
N MET A 75 -6.83 -0.29 -2.47
CA MET A 75 -6.20 0.75 -1.68
C MET A 75 -7.10 1.98 -1.57
N ALA A 76 -7.73 2.36 -2.66
CA ALA A 76 -8.63 3.50 -2.65
C ALA A 76 -9.78 3.28 -1.67
N GLY A 77 -10.23 2.05 -1.55
CA GLY A 77 -11.35 1.74 -0.67
C GLY A 77 -10.99 1.74 0.80
N CYS A 78 -9.72 1.61 1.15
CA CYS A 78 -9.35 1.54 2.55
C CYS A 78 -8.44 2.69 2.98
N ALA A 79 -8.07 3.57 2.07
CA ALA A 79 -7.11 4.61 2.40
C ALA A 79 -7.56 5.53 3.52
N ALA A 80 -8.85 5.78 3.62
CA ALA A 80 -9.35 6.68 4.63
C ALA A 80 -9.13 6.16 6.05
N ASP A 81 -9.00 4.86 6.19
CA ASP A 81 -8.82 4.23 7.49
C ASP A 81 -7.36 3.98 7.83
N LEU A 82 -6.47 4.38 6.96
CA LEU A 82 -5.05 4.15 7.16
C LEU A 82 -4.34 5.42 7.59
N PRO A 83 -3.26 5.29 8.33
CA PRO A 83 -2.48 6.48 8.69
C PRO A 83 -1.89 7.09 7.42
N VAL A 84 -1.79 8.40 7.41
CA VAL A 84 -1.26 9.10 6.25
C VAL A 84 0.25 8.87 6.16
N GLY A 85 0.69 8.51 5.00
CA GLY A 85 2.10 8.28 4.78
C GLY A 85 2.38 7.70 3.41
N ALA A 86 3.56 7.16 3.26
CA ALA A 86 3.99 6.57 2.02
C ALA A 86 3.91 5.05 2.12
N TYR A 87 3.46 4.43 1.06
CA TYR A 87 3.31 2.98 1.01
C TYR A 87 3.88 2.43 -0.29
N VAL A 88 4.47 1.25 -0.23
CA VAL A 88 4.82 0.51 -1.43
C VAL A 88 4.15 -0.84 -1.29
N VAL A 89 3.35 -1.20 -2.28
CA VAL A 89 2.68 -2.50 -2.32
C VAL A 89 3.39 -3.34 -3.37
N ARG A 90 3.87 -4.50 -2.97
CA ARG A 90 4.55 -5.41 -3.87
C ARG A 90 3.80 -6.71 -3.97
N SER A 91 3.97 -7.39 -5.08
CA SER A 91 3.38 -8.70 -5.24
C SER A 91 4.43 -9.67 -5.76
N SER A 92 4.38 -10.90 -5.27
CA SER A 92 5.17 -11.96 -5.83
C SER A 92 4.35 -12.60 -6.94
N GLU A 93 4.84 -13.69 -7.49
CA GLU A 93 4.21 -14.34 -8.62
C GLU A 93 2.79 -14.83 -8.37
N GLY A 94 2.43 -15.06 -7.14
CA GLY A 94 1.10 -15.56 -6.85
C GLY A 94 -0.01 -14.55 -6.92
N GLY A 95 0.32 -13.27 -7.03
CA GLY A 95 -0.70 -12.24 -7.01
C GLY A 95 -1.79 -12.37 -8.06
N PRO A 96 -1.42 -12.56 -9.34
CA PRO A 96 -2.43 -12.63 -10.38
C PRO A 96 -3.41 -13.79 -10.25
N ALA A 97 -3.02 -14.83 -9.55
CA ALA A 97 -3.90 -15.99 -9.39
C ALA A 97 -4.97 -15.79 -8.34
N LEU A 98 -4.85 -14.78 -7.51
CA LEU A 98 -5.85 -14.57 -6.47
C LEU A 98 -7.10 -13.89 -7.01
N GLU A 99 -8.23 -14.26 -6.44
CA GLU A 99 -9.48 -13.59 -6.77
C GLU A 99 -9.47 -12.24 -6.08
N PHE A 100 -10.32 -11.35 -6.53
CA PHE A 100 -10.34 -10.00 -5.98
C PHE A 100 -10.55 -10.00 -4.46
N ASP A 101 -11.47 -10.82 -3.98
CA ASP A 101 -11.72 -10.87 -2.54
C ASP A 101 -10.54 -11.40 -1.77
N GLU A 102 -9.81 -12.34 -2.34
CA GLU A 102 -8.62 -12.87 -1.72
C GLU A 102 -7.53 -11.80 -1.66
N LEU A 103 -7.44 -10.99 -2.72
CA LEU A 103 -6.49 -9.89 -2.72
C LEU A 103 -6.84 -8.87 -1.66
N LYS A 104 -8.13 -8.59 -1.49
CA LYS A 104 -8.57 -7.64 -0.46
C LYS A 104 -8.16 -8.10 0.92
N VAL A 105 -8.36 -9.36 1.21
CA VAL A 105 -8.00 -9.90 2.51
C VAL A 105 -6.49 -9.83 2.71
N ALA A 106 -5.74 -10.24 1.70
CA ALA A 106 -4.28 -10.21 1.80
C ALA A 106 -3.77 -8.78 2.00
N MET A 107 -4.33 -7.84 1.24
CA MET A 107 -3.92 -6.45 1.34
C MET A 107 -4.24 -5.90 2.73
N SER A 108 -5.43 -6.19 3.23
CA SER A 108 -5.82 -5.71 4.53
C SER A 108 -4.88 -6.21 5.61
N ARG A 109 -4.54 -7.48 5.56
CA ARG A 109 -3.63 -8.04 6.54
C ARG A 109 -2.23 -7.48 6.43
N ALA A 110 -1.74 -7.31 5.20
CA ALA A 110 -0.41 -6.76 5.00
C ALA A 110 -0.35 -5.32 5.50
N LEU A 111 -1.39 -4.54 5.22
CA LEU A 111 -1.45 -3.15 5.67
C LEU A 111 -1.52 -3.07 7.19
N ASP A 112 -2.30 -3.93 7.81
CA ASP A 112 -2.39 -3.94 9.25
C ASP A 112 -1.03 -4.22 9.88
N LYS A 113 -0.33 -5.20 9.34
CA LYS A 113 0.98 -5.53 9.87
C LYS A 113 1.97 -4.40 9.67
N ALA A 114 1.94 -3.77 8.50
CA ALA A 114 2.88 -2.71 8.20
C ALA A 114 2.63 -1.49 9.09
N THR A 115 1.37 -1.13 9.30
CA THR A 115 1.07 0.08 10.05
C THR A 115 1.09 -0.14 11.56
N SER A 116 0.85 -1.35 12.01
CA SER A 116 0.85 -1.59 13.44
C SER A 116 2.26 -1.74 14.01
N ARG A 117 3.27 -1.82 13.15
CA ARG A 117 4.62 -1.87 13.63
C ARG A 117 5.24 -0.52 13.67
N SER A 118 4.47 0.47 14.06
CA SER A 118 5.00 1.80 14.07
C SER A 118 6.00 1.91 15.22
N PRO A 119 6.92 2.82 15.10
CA PRO A 119 7.94 2.99 16.10
C PRO A 119 7.45 3.17 17.50
N GLU A 120 6.36 3.85 17.68
CA GLU A 120 5.93 4.04 19.02
C GLU A 120 5.48 2.76 19.64
N ARG A 121 5.10 1.81 18.84
CA ARG A 121 4.71 0.59 19.41
C ARG A 121 5.91 -0.11 19.83
N MET A 122 6.93 -0.01 19.07
CA MET A 122 8.08 -0.74 19.36
C MET A 122 8.73 -0.18 20.51
N GLY A 123 8.52 1.00 20.69
CA GLY A 123 9.16 1.59 21.79
C GLY A 123 8.91 0.95 23.07
N ARG A 124 8.21 0.09 23.10
CA ARG A 124 7.95 -0.42 24.26
C ARG A 124 8.61 -1.30 24.59
#